data_cc33f5c0d275194eb492f1c6b5093ea9
#
_entry.id   cc33f5c0d275194eb492f1c6b5093ea9
#
_cell.length_a   1.000
_cell.length_b   1.000
_cell.length_c   1.000
_cell.angle_alpha   90.00
_cell.angle_beta   90.00
_cell.angle_gamma   90.00
#
_symmetry.space_group_name_H-M   'P 1'
#
loop_
_entity.id
_entity.type
_entity.pdbx_description
1 polymer ?
#
loop_
_entity_poly.entity_id
_entity_poly.type
_entity_poly.pdbx_seq_one_letter_code
_entity_poly.pdbx_strand_id
1 'polypeptide(L)'
;AGFELQAVHDLETLSVWKSAGVNFLSVNVGYDVNVWSDTVKALSLAREWLSKTDGYRLVGNAAEIDQAFMTDDMAIAFDIEGTNALDGSIDMVSFYYDLGVRQMLFAYNMNNLAGGGCHDEDTGLTKFGRAVVEKMNAVGMLVDCSHCGYRTTMEAMECSKDPVIFSHSNAKTLRNHGRNILDEQAL
;
A
#
# COMPACT_ATOMS: atom_id res chain seq x y z
N ALA A 1 -0.22 -9.55 -4.31
CA ALA A 1 -1.26 -10.18 -3.49
C ALA A 1 -1.17 -9.56 -2.09
N GLY A 2 -2.23 -8.88 -1.65
CA GLY A 2 -2.27 -8.31 -0.32
C GLY A 2 -2.35 -9.43 0.73
N PHE A 3 -1.44 -9.41 1.64
CA PHE A 3 -1.48 -10.22 2.85
C PHE A 3 -1.97 -9.31 3.98
N GLU A 4 -3.14 -9.58 4.52
CA GLU A 4 -3.72 -8.81 5.61
C GLU A 4 -3.23 -9.39 6.94
N LEU A 5 -2.58 -8.55 7.75
CA LEU A 5 -2.05 -8.95 9.04
C LEU A 5 -3.09 -8.72 10.15
N GLN A 6 -3.63 -9.80 10.72
CA GLN A 6 -4.55 -9.72 11.86
C GLN A 6 -3.94 -10.27 13.16
N ALA A 7 -3.01 -11.21 13.05
CA ALA A 7 -2.36 -11.83 14.20
C ALA A 7 -0.94 -12.31 13.88
N VAL A 8 -0.13 -12.64 14.90
CA VAL A 8 1.25 -13.13 14.72
C VAL A 8 1.32 -14.39 13.85
N HIS A 9 0.37 -15.32 13.99
CA HIS A 9 0.39 -16.56 13.20
C HIS A 9 0.21 -16.31 11.70
N ASP A 10 -0.37 -15.17 11.30
CA ASP A 10 -0.48 -14.81 9.88
C ASP A 10 0.91 -14.57 9.29
N LEU A 11 1.84 -14.00 10.06
CA LEU A 11 3.24 -13.81 9.65
C LEU A 11 3.97 -15.15 9.47
N GLU A 12 3.63 -16.18 10.23
CA GLU A 12 4.21 -17.52 10.08
C GLU A 12 3.87 -18.11 8.70
N THR A 13 2.76 -17.70 8.09
CA THR A 13 2.36 -18.13 6.75
C THR A 13 3.28 -17.58 5.66
N LEU A 14 4.09 -16.55 5.93
CA LEU A 14 5.11 -16.03 5.01
C LEU A 14 6.10 -17.11 4.60
N SER A 15 6.32 -18.12 5.45
CA SER A 15 7.15 -19.28 5.13
C SER A 15 6.66 -20.06 3.91
N VAL A 16 5.35 -20.09 3.66
CA VAL A 16 4.76 -20.72 2.47
C VAL A 16 5.15 -19.95 1.20
N TRP A 17 5.09 -18.62 1.25
CA TRP A 17 5.49 -17.75 0.14
C TRP A 17 7.00 -17.89 -0.15
N LYS A 18 7.81 -17.86 0.90
CA LYS A 18 9.26 -18.04 0.78
C LYS A 18 9.59 -19.40 0.18
N SER A 19 8.95 -20.47 0.64
CA SER A 19 9.14 -21.83 0.13
C SER A 19 8.70 -21.98 -1.33
N ALA A 20 7.77 -21.17 -1.78
CA ALA A 20 7.33 -21.10 -3.18
C ALA A 20 8.26 -20.24 -4.06
N GLY A 21 9.35 -19.70 -3.52
CA GLY A 21 10.33 -18.89 -4.25
C GLY A 21 9.98 -17.41 -4.36
N VAL A 22 9.04 -16.90 -3.54
CA VAL A 22 8.76 -15.46 -3.47
C VAL A 22 9.86 -14.79 -2.67
N ASN A 23 10.54 -13.82 -3.28
CA ASN A 23 11.69 -13.14 -2.70
C ASN A 23 11.37 -11.75 -2.14
N PHE A 24 10.25 -11.15 -2.57
CA PHE A 24 9.74 -9.88 -2.07
C PHE A 24 8.23 -9.95 -1.87
N LEU A 25 7.75 -9.43 -0.75
CA LEU A 25 6.31 -9.29 -0.47
C LEU A 25 6.02 -7.97 0.25
N SER A 26 5.00 -7.25 -0.22
CA SER A 26 4.38 -6.19 0.55
C SER A 26 3.29 -6.78 1.45
N VAL A 27 3.37 -6.49 2.74
CA VAL A 27 2.44 -6.98 3.76
C VAL A 27 1.47 -5.86 4.11
N ASN A 28 0.18 -6.08 3.86
CA ASN A 28 -0.86 -5.14 4.24
C ASN A 28 -0.99 -5.09 5.78
N VAL A 29 -0.90 -3.89 6.34
CA VAL A 29 -0.99 -3.66 7.79
C VAL A 29 -2.24 -2.88 8.19
N GLY A 30 -3.07 -2.49 7.23
CA GLY A 30 -4.33 -1.80 7.51
C GLY A 30 -5.06 -1.35 6.25
N TYR A 31 -6.37 -1.23 6.33
CA TYR A 31 -7.22 -0.73 5.26
C TYR A 31 -8.38 0.12 5.82
N ASP A 32 -9.11 0.82 4.96
CA ASP A 32 -10.08 1.86 5.36
C ASP A 32 -11.18 1.42 6.33
N VAL A 33 -11.43 0.13 6.50
CA VAL A 33 -12.40 -0.36 7.48
C VAL A 33 -11.84 -0.47 8.90
N ASN A 34 -10.51 -0.39 9.06
CA ASN A 34 -9.85 -0.38 10.35
C ASN A 34 -9.72 1.06 10.89
N VAL A 35 -9.71 1.19 12.20
CA VAL A 35 -9.29 2.45 12.85
C VAL A 35 -7.76 2.57 12.81
N TRP A 36 -7.23 3.79 12.74
CA TRP A 36 -5.79 4.05 12.62
C TRP A 36 -4.94 3.34 13.69
N SER A 37 -5.46 3.20 14.92
CA SER A 37 -4.77 2.52 16.02
C SER A 37 -4.55 1.03 15.77
N ASP A 38 -5.39 0.37 14.97
CA ASP A 38 -5.21 -1.04 14.64
C ASP A 38 -4.09 -1.21 13.61
N THR A 39 -3.96 -0.29 12.65
CA THR A 39 -2.80 -0.24 11.75
C THR A 39 -1.49 -0.08 12.52
N VAL A 40 -1.44 0.79 13.53
CA VAL A 40 -0.24 0.96 14.38
C VAL A 40 0.06 -0.30 15.17
N LYS A 41 -0.95 -0.99 15.71
CA LYS A 41 -0.77 -2.27 16.40
C LYS A 41 -0.25 -3.36 15.47
N ALA A 42 -0.81 -3.47 14.25
CA ALA A 42 -0.35 -4.40 13.23
C ALA A 42 1.11 -4.16 12.84
N LEU A 43 1.50 -2.90 12.63
CA LEU A 43 2.90 -2.52 12.39
C LEU A 43 3.81 -2.90 13.55
N SER A 44 3.42 -2.62 14.78
CA SER A 44 4.19 -2.99 15.97
C SER A 44 4.43 -4.50 16.04
N LEU A 45 3.39 -5.27 15.80
CA LEU A 45 3.42 -6.73 15.79
C LEU A 45 4.34 -7.29 14.68
N ALA A 46 4.19 -6.77 13.44
CA ALA A 46 4.98 -7.20 12.30
C ALA A 46 6.48 -6.87 12.49
N ARG A 47 6.78 -5.68 12.95
CA ARG A 47 8.17 -5.25 13.20
C ARG A 47 8.83 -6.07 14.29
N GLU A 48 8.12 -6.34 15.38
CA GLU A 48 8.61 -7.19 16.48
C GLU A 48 8.88 -8.62 15.99
N TRP A 49 7.98 -9.20 15.20
CA TRP A 49 8.17 -10.52 14.62
C TRP A 49 9.39 -10.56 13.69
N LEU A 50 9.50 -9.60 12.76
CA LEU A 50 10.62 -9.50 11.83
C LEU A 50 11.96 -9.33 12.55
N SER A 51 11.99 -8.63 13.68
CA SER A 51 13.22 -8.43 14.47
C SER A 51 13.75 -9.71 15.13
N LYS A 52 12.91 -10.76 15.23
CA LYS A 52 13.20 -12.01 15.93
C LYS A 52 13.23 -13.24 15.03
N THR A 53 12.89 -13.06 13.74
CA THR A 53 12.74 -14.19 12.82
C THR A 53 13.78 -14.11 11.70
N ASP A 54 14.69 -15.08 11.66
CA ASP A 54 15.71 -15.18 10.62
C ASP A 54 15.09 -15.50 9.25
N GLY A 55 15.76 -15.05 8.19
CA GLY A 55 15.35 -15.31 6.81
C GLY A 55 14.31 -14.32 6.26
N TYR A 56 14.00 -13.26 7.00
CA TYR A 56 13.13 -12.15 6.57
C TYR A 56 13.79 -10.82 6.88
N ARG A 57 13.66 -9.86 5.99
CA ARG A 57 14.28 -8.54 6.14
C ARG A 57 13.29 -7.44 5.79
N LEU A 58 13.04 -6.55 6.74
CA LEU A 58 12.31 -5.30 6.44
C LEU A 58 13.20 -4.44 5.54
N VAL A 59 12.68 -4.02 4.39
CA VAL A 59 13.39 -3.23 3.38
C VAL A 59 12.69 -1.90 3.12
N GLY A 60 13.48 -0.88 2.86
CA GLY A 60 13.00 0.47 2.62
C GLY A 60 13.28 1.01 1.21
N ASN A 61 14.12 0.32 0.43
CA ASN A 61 14.53 0.75 -0.91
C ASN A 61 15.04 -0.43 -1.75
N ALA A 62 15.24 -0.19 -3.06
CA ALA A 62 15.66 -1.23 -4.00
C ALA A 62 17.02 -1.86 -3.64
N ALA A 63 17.98 -1.06 -3.14
CA ALA A 63 19.29 -1.60 -2.77
C ALA A 63 19.21 -2.59 -1.59
N GLU A 64 18.29 -2.35 -0.66
CA GLU A 64 18.04 -3.28 0.46
C GLU A 64 17.31 -4.55 -0.02
N ILE A 65 16.46 -4.47 -1.04
CA ILE A 65 15.87 -5.65 -1.70
C ILE A 65 16.97 -6.49 -2.33
N ASP A 66 17.89 -5.88 -3.08
CA ASP A 66 19.03 -6.57 -3.69
C ASP A 66 19.92 -7.24 -2.63
N GLN A 67 20.14 -6.57 -1.49
CA GLN A 67 20.89 -7.15 -0.37
C GLN A 67 20.17 -8.36 0.26
N ALA A 68 18.86 -8.31 0.40
CA ALA A 68 18.05 -9.42 0.91
C ALA A 68 18.20 -10.65 -0.01
N PHE A 69 18.17 -10.44 -1.33
CA PHE A 69 18.37 -11.54 -2.30
C PHE A 69 19.75 -12.18 -2.20
N MET A 70 20.80 -11.39 -1.88
CA MET A 70 22.15 -11.90 -1.71
C MET A 70 22.33 -12.76 -0.44
N THR A 71 21.47 -12.58 0.55
CA THR A 71 21.52 -13.31 1.84
C THR A 71 20.43 -14.39 1.96
N ASP A 72 19.69 -14.68 0.88
CA ASP A 72 18.55 -15.60 0.87
C ASP A 72 17.44 -15.21 1.86
N ASP A 73 17.38 -13.92 2.22
CA ASP A 73 16.28 -13.36 2.99
C ASP A 73 15.11 -13.03 2.07
N MET A 74 13.88 -13.24 2.54
CA MET A 74 12.69 -12.69 1.91
C MET A 74 12.57 -11.22 2.31
N ALA A 75 12.61 -10.33 1.30
CA ALA A 75 12.43 -8.90 1.50
C ALA A 75 10.95 -8.58 1.81
N ILE A 76 10.70 -7.82 2.87
CA ILE A 76 9.38 -7.41 3.32
C ILE A 76 9.29 -5.89 3.33
N ALA A 77 8.23 -5.34 2.75
CA ALA A 77 7.79 -3.98 2.97
C ALA A 77 6.37 -3.98 3.53
N PHE A 78 5.87 -2.83 3.97
CA PHE A 78 4.49 -2.71 4.40
C PHE A 78 3.69 -1.83 3.45
N ASP A 79 2.40 -2.10 3.33
CA ASP A 79 1.44 -1.24 2.66
C ASP A 79 0.18 -0.99 3.50
N ILE A 80 -0.54 0.09 3.12
CA ILE A 80 -1.81 0.46 3.72
C ILE A 80 -2.83 0.68 2.59
N GLU A 81 -3.98 0.03 2.69
CA GLU A 81 -5.06 0.13 1.71
C GLU A 81 -6.14 1.13 2.15
N GLY A 82 -5.80 2.42 2.02
CA GLY A 82 -6.69 3.54 2.30
C GLY A 82 -6.10 4.56 3.27
N THR A 83 -6.66 5.76 3.24
CA THR A 83 -6.13 6.91 3.98
C THR A 83 -6.83 7.17 5.31
N ASN A 84 -7.83 6.35 5.71
CA ASN A 84 -8.44 6.44 7.04
C ASN A 84 -7.41 6.20 8.15
N ALA A 85 -6.35 5.42 7.86
CA ALA A 85 -5.22 5.24 8.77
C ALA A 85 -4.49 6.56 9.11
N LEU A 86 -4.62 7.61 8.29
CA LEU A 86 -4.01 8.92 8.55
C LEU A 86 -4.79 9.75 9.59
N ASP A 87 -6.02 9.36 9.93
CA ASP A 87 -6.91 10.09 10.85
C ASP A 87 -7.00 11.60 10.55
N GLY A 88 -7.00 11.95 9.26
CA GLY A 88 -7.04 13.35 8.76
C GLY A 88 -5.73 14.14 8.95
N SER A 89 -4.63 13.52 9.37
CA SER A 89 -3.33 14.16 9.57
C SER A 89 -2.32 13.79 8.48
N ILE A 90 -1.84 14.78 7.73
CA ILE A 90 -0.81 14.60 6.69
C ILE A 90 0.52 14.10 7.27
N ASP A 91 0.85 14.46 8.50
CA ASP A 91 2.11 14.08 9.14
C ASP A 91 2.19 12.56 9.40
N MET A 92 1.03 11.87 9.47
CA MET A 92 0.97 10.42 9.60
C MET A 92 1.59 9.69 8.40
N VAL A 93 1.68 10.30 7.22
CA VAL A 93 2.39 9.72 6.06
C VAL A 93 3.87 9.51 6.40
N SER A 94 4.54 10.54 6.95
CA SER A 94 5.94 10.40 7.39
C SER A 94 6.10 9.37 8.51
N PHE A 95 5.19 9.40 9.48
CA PHE A 95 5.19 8.45 10.59
C PHE A 95 5.11 6.99 10.10
N TYR A 96 4.19 6.68 9.20
CA TYR A 96 4.09 5.34 8.62
C TYR A 96 5.30 4.98 7.75
N TYR A 97 5.85 5.96 7.00
CA TYR A 97 7.07 5.75 6.22
C TYR A 97 8.25 5.35 7.11
N ASP A 98 8.44 6.02 8.23
CA ASP A 98 9.50 5.72 9.22
C ASP A 98 9.30 4.34 9.86
N LEU A 99 8.07 3.85 9.93
CA LEU A 99 7.76 2.51 10.42
C LEU A 99 7.90 1.40 9.36
N GLY A 100 8.21 1.74 8.11
CA GLY A 100 8.46 0.77 7.04
C GLY A 100 7.36 0.63 6.01
N VAL A 101 6.31 1.45 6.06
CA VAL A 101 5.30 1.52 4.99
C VAL A 101 5.94 2.16 3.76
N ARG A 102 5.81 1.51 2.60
CA ARG A 102 6.39 2.00 1.34
C ARG A 102 5.36 2.24 0.25
N GLN A 103 4.12 1.90 0.51
CA GLN A 103 3.01 2.02 -0.41
C GLN A 103 1.73 2.35 0.33
N MET A 104 0.91 3.24 -0.21
CA MET A 104 -0.43 3.55 0.30
C MET A 104 -1.37 3.86 -0.85
N LEU A 105 -2.60 3.35 -0.81
CA LEU A 105 -3.67 3.76 -1.71
C LEU A 105 -4.62 4.77 -1.04
N PHE A 106 -5.43 5.47 -1.84
CA PHE A 106 -6.27 6.57 -1.32
C PHE A 106 -7.57 6.09 -0.67
N ALA A 107 -8.33 5.27 -1.38
CA ALA A 107 -9.67 4.88 -0.97
C ALA A 107 -9.90 3.39 -1.23
N TYR A 108 -10.24 2.64 -0.18
CA TYR A 108 -10.57 1.23 -0.29
C TYR A 108 -12.03 1.03 -0.69
N ASN A 109 -12.29 0.92 -1.98
CA ASN A 109 -13.60 0.70 -2.60
C ASN A 109 -14.61 1.86 -2.48
N MET A 110 -14.76 2.44 -1.30
CA MET A 110 -15.72 3.51 -1.00
C MET A 110 -15.00 4.85 -0.83
N ASN A 111 -15.74 5.95 -1.01
CA ASN A 111 -15.20 7.30 -0.82
C ASN A 111 -14.74 7.50 0.64
N ASN A 112 -13.64 8.24 0.78
CA ASN A 112 -13.13 8.67 2.08
C ASN A 112 -12.68 10.14 2.05
N LEU A 113 -11.96 10.58 3.07
CA LEU A 113 -11.49 11.97 3.16
C LEU A 113 -10.53 12.36 2.03
N ALA A 114 -9.79 11.41 1.44
CA ALA A 114 -8.79 11.69 0.41
C ALA A 114 -9.33 11.63 -1.03
N GLY A 115 -10.29 10.76 -1.31
CA GLY A 115 -10.79 10.62 -2.68
C GLY A 115 -11.89 9.59 -2.86
N GLY A 116 -12.26 9.36 -4.10
CA GLY A 116 -13.28 8.43 -4.51
C GLY A 116 -12.78 6.99 -4.69
N GLY A 117 -13.57 6.03 -4.21
CA GLY A 117 -13.36 4.60 -4.40
C GLY A 117 -14.11 4.06 -5.63
N CYS A 118 -13.70 2.88 -6.11
CA CYS A 118 -14.24 2.27 -7.35
C CYS A 118 -15.67 1.72 -7.22
N HIS A 119 -16.24 1.65 -6.03
CA HIS A 119 -17.60 1.15 -5.78
C HIS A 119 -18.55 2.23 -5.26
N ASP A 120 -18.14 3.49 -5.32
CA ASP A 120 -18.95 4.63 -4.92
C ASP A 120 -19.00 5.67 -6.06
N GLU A 121 -19.71 6.78 -5.87
CA GLU A 121 -19.67 7.91 -6.80
C GLU A 121 -18.25 8.52 -6.77
N ASP A 122 -17.56 8.47 -7.90
CA ASP A 122 -16.17 8.92 -7.99
C ASP A 122 -16.09 10.45 -7.99
N THR A 123 -15.76 11.02 -6.85
CA THR A 123 -15.62 12.46 -6.63
C THR A 123 -14.24 13.03 -7.02
N GLY A 124 -13.28 12.16 -7.39
CA GLY A 124 -11.88 12.54 -7.61
C GLY A 124 -11.13 12.80 -6.29
N LEU A 125 -9.90 13.32 -6.38
CA LEU A 125 -9.10 13.70 -5.22
C LEU A 125 -9.64 14.95 -4.53
N THR A 126 -9.76 14.89 -3.22
CA THR A 126 -10.03 16.07 -2.39
C THR A 126 -8.76 16.93 -2.24
N LYS A 127 -8.89 18.10 -1.59
CA LYS A 127 -7.71 18.89 -1.19
C LYS A 127 -6.78 18.11 -0.26
N PHE A 128 -7.35 17.32 0.65
CA PHE A 128 -6.59 16.43 1.52
C PHE A 128 -5.87 15.36 0.72
N GLY A 129 -6.55 14.69 -0.21
CA GLY A 129 -5.92 13.67 -1.07
C GLY A 129 -4.76 14.21 -1.90
N ARG A 130 -4.86 15.43 -2.46
CA ARG A 130 -3.73 16.08 -3.17
C ARG A 130 -2.54 16.34 -2.23
N ALA A 131 -2.79 16.81 -1.01
CA ALA A 131 -1.73 16.99 -0.02
C ALA A 131 -1.11 15.66 0.42
N VAL A 132 -1.89 14.56 0.46
CA VAL A 132 -1.36 13.21 0.68
C VAL A 132 -0.42 12.80 -0.44
N VAL A 133 -0.79 12.99 -1.74
CA VAL A 133 0.11 12.70 -2.88
C VAL A 133 1.43 13.47 -2.75
N GLU A 134 1.36 14.78 -2.50
CA GLU A 134 2.55 15.63 -2.33
C GLU A 134 3.45 15.11 -1.20
N LYS A 135 2.85 14.74 -0.07
CA LYS A 135 3.58 14.23 1.09
C LYS A 135 4.19 12.86 0.83
N MET A 136 3.46 11.95 0.15
CA MET A 136 3.97 10.64 -0.25
C MET A 136 5.18 10.78 -1.18
N ASN A 137 5.11 11.64 -2.20
CA ASN A 137 6.24 11.93 -3.08
C ASN A 137 7.43 12.52 -2.29
N ALA A 138 7.18 13.41 -1.33
CA ALA A 138 8.23 14.04 -0.53
C ALA A 138 9.02 13.04 0.34
N VAL A 139 8.38 11.97 0.83
CA VAL A 139 9.04 10.94 1.64
C VAL A 139 9.51 9.74 0.83
N GLY A 140 9.10 9.61 -0.44
CA GLY A 140 9.42 8.47 -1.31
C GLY A 140 8.50 7.27 -1.11
N MET A 141 7.24 7.48 -0.69
CA MET A 141 6.21 6.45 -0.59
C MET A 141 5.50 6.30 -1.94
N LEU A 142 5.32 5.06 -2.41
CA LEU A 142 4.61 4.76 -3.65
C LEU A 142 3.12 5.10 -3.54
N VAL A 143 2.64 5.85 -4.52
CA VAL A 143 1.22 6.17 -4.68
C VAL A 143 0.55 5.02 -5.41
N ASP A 144 -0.34 4.29 -4.73
CA ASP A 144 -1.11 3.19 -5.31
C ASP A 144 -2.55 3.65 -5.62
N CYS A 145 -3.00 3.36 -6.83
CA CYS A 145 -4.34 3.68 -7.32
C CYS A 145 -5.28 2.46 -7.37
N SER A 146 -4.85 1.30 -6.86
CA SER A 146 -5.74 0.17 -6.70
C SER A 146 -6.95 0.55 -5.83
N HIS A 147 -8.13 -0.03 -6.07
CA HIS A 147 -9.40 0.29 -5.39
C HIS A 147 -9.97 1.70 -5.62
N CYS A 148 -9.20 2.63 -6.18
CA CYS A 148 -9.64 3.99 -6.42
C CYS A 148 -10.59 4.10 -7.63
N GLY A 149 -11.42 5.13 -7.64
CA GLY A 149 -12.24 5.48 -8.79
C GLY A 149 -11.38 6.00 -9.95
N TYR A 150 -11.96 6.03 -11.14
CA TYR A 150 -11.28 6.49 -12.35
C TYR A 150 -10.76 7.92 -12.22
N ARG A 151 -11.62 8.84 -11.79
CA ARG A 151 -11.27 10.25 -11.65
C ARG A 151 -10.21 10.46 -10.57
N THR A 152 -10.34 9.78 -9.43
CA THR A 152 -9.33 9.81 -8.36
C THR A 152 -7.97 9.37 -8.89
N THR A 153 -7.93 8.29 -9.68
CA THR A 153 -6.71 7.77 -10.30
C THR A 153 -6.09 8.79 -11.27
N MET A 154 -6.87 9.33 -12.21
CA MET A 154 -6.36 10.29 -13.19
C MET A 154 -5.83 11.55 -12.52
N GLU A 155 -6.55 12.09 -11.52
CA GLU A 155 -6.10 13.25 -10.76
C GLU A 155 -4.86 12.96 -9.90
N ALA A 156 -4.68 11.72 -9.40
CA ALA A 156 -3.45 11.31 -8.73
C ALA A 156 -2.26 11.28 -9.69
N MET A 157 -2.44 10.74 -10.89
CA MET A 157 -1.43 10.74 -11.95
C MET A 157 -1.01 12.16 -12.35
N GLU A 158 -1.97 13.08 -12.46
CA GLU A 158 -1.70 14.47 -12.83
C GLU A 158 -0.91 15.24 -11.76
N CYS A 159 -1.14 14.96 -10.48
CA CYS A 159 -0.50 15.70 -9.38
C CYS A 159 0.73 15.00 -8.80
N SER A 160 0.94 13.72 -9.06
CA SER A 160 2.12 13.01 -8.60
C SER A 160 3.36 13.40 -9.43
N LYS A 161 4.49 13.61 -8.74
CA LYS A 161 5.79 13.86 -9.38
C LYS A 161 6.51 12.56 -9.74
N ASP A 162 6.14 11.48 -9.06
CA ASP A 162 6.69 10.15 -9.26
C ASP A 162 5.64 9.24 -9.89
N PRO A 163 6.04 8.14 -10.56
CA PRO A 163 5.09 7.19 -11.12
C PRO A 163 4.13 6.66 -10.08
N VAL A 164 2.84 6.57 -10.42
CA VAL A 164 1.84 5.87 -9.62
C VAL A 164 1.79 4.40 -10.02
N ILE A 165 1.27 3.55 -9.15
CA ILE A 165 1.16 2.11 -9.40
C ILE A 165 -0.28 1.61 -9.25
N PHE A 166 -0.54 0.46 -9.84
CA PHE A 166 -1.68 -0.41 -9.56
C PHE A 166 -1.13 -1.73 -9.03
N SER A 167 -1.00 -1.85 -7.72
CA SER A 167 -0.38 -3.02 -7.09
C SER A 167 -1.16 -4.31 -7.34
N HIS A 168 -2.51 -4.23 -7.44
CA HIS A 168 -3.38 -5.38 -7.59
C HIS A 168 -4.70 -5.04 -8.32
N SER A 169 -4.59 -4.62 -9.57
CA SER A 169 -5.71 -4.41 -10.48
C SER A 169 -5.54 -5.26 -11.75
N ASN A 170 -6.63 -5.52 -12.46
CA ASN A 170 -6.61 -6.21 -13.73
C ASN A 170 -7.13 -5.28 -14.83
N ALA A 171 -6.93 -5.63 -16.11
CA ALA A 171 -7.44 -4.86 -17.23
C ALA A 171 -8.96 -5.04 -17.37
N LYS A 172 -9.70 -3.92 -17.45
CA LYS A 172 -11.16 -3.93 -17.64
C LYS A 172 -11.58 -4.50 -19.00
N THR A 173 -10.72 -4.33 -20.01
CA THR A 173 -10.89 -4.90 -21.34
C THR A 173 -10.94 -6.44 -21.31
N LEU A 174 -10.18 -7.08 -20.40
CA LEU A 174 -10.21 -8.54 -20.24
C LEU A 174 -11.38 -9.01 -19.38
N ARG A 175 -11.75 -8.25 -18.36
CA ARG A 175 -12.88 -8.53 -17.49
C ARG A 175 -13.55 -7.24 -17.06
N ASN A 176 -14.78 -7.01 -17.50
CA ASN A 176 -15.56 -5.85 -17.12
C ASN A 176 -16.00 -5.95 -15.65
N HIS A 177 -15.25 -5.30 -14.76
CA HIS A 177 -15.50 -5.22 -13.33
C HIS A 177 -15.12 -3.83 -12.81
N GLY A 178 -15.80 -3.31 -11.79
CA GLY A 178 -15.55 -1.97 -11.23
C GLY A 178 -14.13 -1.79 -10.68
N ARG A 179 -13.51 -2.89 -10.19
CA ARG A 179 -12.15 -2.90 -9.66
C ARG A 179 -11.04 -2.90 -10.71
N ASN A 180 -11.38 -3.10 -11.98
CA ASN A 180 -10.40 -3.20 -13.05
C ASN A 180 -10.19 -1.85 -13.72
N ILE A 181 -8.94 -1.60 -14.12
CA ILE A 181 -8.50 -0.36 -14.75
C ILE A 181 -8.83 -0.33 -16.25
N LEU A 182 -9.11 0.85 -16.76
CA LEU A 182 -9.21 1.10 -18.19
C LEU A 182 -7.82 1.14 -18.82
N ASP A 183 -7.73 0.81 -20.11
CA ASP A 183 -6.46 0.80 -20.83
C ASP A 183 -5.77 2.17 -20.80
N GLU A 184 -6.54 3.26 -20.83
CA GLU A 184 -6.04 4.64 -20.74
C GLU A 184 -5.45 5.01 -19.36
N GLN A 185 -5.73 4.23 -18.31
CA GLN A 185 -5.10 4.39 -16.99
C GLN A 185 -3.74 3.66 -16.92
N ALA A 186 -3.44 2.79 -17.89
CA ALA A 186 -2.20 2.01 -17.93
C ALA A 186 -1.17 2.56 -18.92
N LEU A 187 -1.56 3.55 -19.74
CA LEU A 187 -0.74 4.18 -20.79
C LEU A 187 -0.19 5.52 -20.34
#